data_5378a7787502713f0a366a9b6118df42
#
_entry.id   5378a7787502713f0a366a9b6118df42
#
_cell.length_a   1.000
_cell.length_b   1.000
_cell.length_c   1.000
_cell.angle_alpha   90.00
_cell.angle_beta   90.00
_cell.angle_gamma   90.00
#
_symmetry.space_group_name_H-M   'P 1'
#
loop_
_entity.id
_entity.type
_entity.pdbx_description
1 polymer ?
#
loop_
_entity_poly.entity_id
_entity_poly.type
_entity_poly.pdbx_seq_one_letter_code
_entity_poly.pdbx_strand_id
1 'polypeptide(L)'
;GLGHTGGTIDKLEAIPGFNCALDPQAMMEAVENVGCCIAVQNEAIAPADGVLYAIRDVTDTIDSVPLITASIISKKAAEGLSALVLDVKTGRAAFMKTQEQARELAASMVQTAEGLGIQTVAQLTAMDQPIGTHIGNALEVIESVRVLQGEGSPDTRELVVVQGAALLAMTGVSADRDEGRRRMEAVLNNGSALDHFREMCIQQGVEEETAQLLVRNPERVVGTAP
;
A
#
# COMPACT_ATOMS: atom_id res chain seq x y z
N GLY A 1 -5.92 -9.86 3.71
CA GLY A 1 -4.96 -10.45 2.75
C GLY A 1 -5.56 -11.59 1.97
N LEU A 2 -4.92 -11.98 0.89
CA LEU A 2 -5.30 -13.13 0.08
C LEU A 2 -4.47 -14.35 0.45
N GLY A 3 -5.13 -15.51 0.62
CA GLY A 3 -4.46 -16.77 0.89
C GLY A 3 -3.56 -16.70 2.13
N HIS A 4 -2.25 -16.89 1.94
CA HIS A 4 -1.26 -16.90 3.00
C HIS A 4 -0.69 -15.50 3.36
N THR A 5 -1.16 -14.41 2.72
CA THR A 5 -0.64 -13.07 2.95
C THR A 5 -1.40 -12.33 4.05
N GLY A 6 -0.69 -11.62 4.94
CA GLY A 6 -1.29 -10.70 5.90
C GLY A 6 -1.83 -9.44 5.20
N GLY A 7 -2.98 -8.91 5.66
CA GLY A 7 -3.55 -7.68 5.13
C GLY A 7 -2.91 -6.43 5.74
N THR A 8 -2.86 -5.34 4.98
CA THR A 8 -2.43 -4.04 5.51
C THR A 8 -3.34 -3.56 6.64
N ILE A 9 -4.63 -3.82 6.53
CA ILE A 9 -5.62 -3.47 7.55
C ILE A 9 -5.32 -4.17 8.88
N ASP A 10 -5.05 -5.48 8.84
CA ASP A 10 -4.71 -6.26 10.04
C ASP A 10 -3.50 -5.69 10.79
N LYS A 11 -2.54 -5.10 10.05
CA LYS A 11 -1.38 -4.45 10.63
C LYS A 11 -1.75 -3.12 11.30
N LEU A 12 -2.54 -2.30 10.61
CA LEU A 12 -2.95 -0.98 11.12
C LEU A 12 -3.91 -1.10 12.32
N GLU A 13 -4.71 -2.15 12.39
CA GLU A 13 -5.56 -2.46 13.57
C GLU A 13 -4.74 -2.78 14.83
N ALA A 14 -3.45 -3.09 14.70
CA ALA A 14 -2.55 -3.18 15.85
C ALA A 14 -2.25 -1.81 16.50
N ILE A 15 -2.56 -0.70 15.83
CA ILE A 15 -2.44 0.65 16.36
C ILE A 15 -3.74 0.98 17.10
N PRO A 16 -3.72 1.21 18.44
CA PRO A 16 -4.93 1.50 19.20
C PRO A 16 -5.69 2.72 18.65
N GLY A 17 -6.96 2.52 18.33
CA GLY A 17 -7.85 3.57 17.81
C GLY A 17 -7.79 3.81 16.31
N PHE A 18 -6.89 3.16 15.56
CA PHE A 18 -6.81 3.34 14.11
C PHE A 18 -8.05 2.78 13.41
N ASN A 19 -8.79 3.65 12.70
CA ASN A 19 -10.00 3.29 11.99
C ASN A 19 -9.75 3.18 10.48
N CYS A 20 -9.82 1.96 9.95
CA CYS A 20 -9.77 1.68 8.51
C CYS A 20 -11.16 1.67 7.83
N ALA A 21 -12.26 1.65 8.61
CA ALA A 21 -13.62 1.58 8.08
C ALA A 21 -14.16 3.00 7.79
N LEU A 22 -13.55 3.67 6.81
CA LEU A 22 -13.95 5.01 6.39
C LEU A 22 -15.04 4.92 5.31
N ASP A 23 -16.07 5.75 5.43
CA ASP A 23 -16.98 6.00 4.32
C ASP A 23 -16.34 6.96 3.27
N PRO A 24 -16.93 7.11 2.08
CA PRO A 24 -16.35 7.94 1.03
C PRO A 24 -16.13 9.40 1.44
N GLN A 25 -17.00 9.96 2.28
CA GLN A 25 -16.86 11.33 2.75
C GLN A 25 -15.67 11.46 3.72
N ALA A 26 -15.54 10.56 4.68
CA ALA A 26 -14.41 10.52 5.60
C ALA A 26 -13.07 10.29 4.88
N MET A 27 -13.07 9.49 3.79
CA MET A 27 -11.88 9.32 2.93
C MET A 27 -11.51 10.64 2.24
N MET A 28 -12.48 11.37 1.69
CA MET A 28 -12.25 12.67 1.05
C MET A 28 -11.71 13.68 2.06
N GLU A 29 -12.33 13.78 3.24
CA GLU A 29 -11.89 14.68 4.31
C GLU A 29 -10.46 14.36 4.78
N ALA A 30 -10.10 13.07 4.89
CA ALA A 30 -8.75 12.67 5.26
C ALA A 30 -7.71 13.07 4.19
N VAL A 31 -8.04 12.89 2.91
CA VAL A 31 -7.17 13.32 1.80
C VAL A 31 -7.07 14.84 1.72
N GLU A 32 -8.16 15.58 1.94
CA GLU A 32 -8.14 17.05 1.94
C GLU A 32 -7.31 17.60 3.11
N ASN A 33 -7.42 17.02 4.30
CA ASN A 33 -6.76 17.51 5.50
C ASN A 33 -5.28 17.08 5.60
N VAL A 34 -4.98 15.83 5.24
CA VAL A 34 -3.66 15.21 5.45
C VAL A 34 -2.97 14.80 4.15
N GLY A 35 -3.72 14.66 3.05
CA GLY A 35 -3.18 14.24 1.76
C GLY A 35 -3.23 12.74 1.53
N CYS A 36 -3.57 11.91 2.52
CA CYS A 36 -3.67 10.46 2.38
C CYS A 36 -4.60 9.83 3.42
N CYS A 37 -5.08 8.63 3.10
CA CYS A 37 -5.73 7.74 4.06
C CYS A 37 -5.50 6.27 3.67
N ILE A 38 -5.71 5.35 4.60
CA ILE A 38 -5.74 3.91 4.35
C ILE A 38 -7.09 3.37 4.81
N ALA A 39 -7.90 2.91 3.87
CA ALA A 39 -9.24 2.43 4.15
C ALA A 39 -9.49 1.02 3.60
N VAL A 40 -10.36 0.29 4.27
CA VAL A 40 -10.87 -0.99 3.77
C VAL A 40 -11.88 -0.75 2.66
N GLN A 41 -11.92 -1.64 1.67
CA GLN A 41 -12.98 -1.64 0.67
C GLN A 41 -14.34 -1.81 1.36
N ASN A 42 -15.30 -0.98 0.98
CA ASN A 42 -16.69 -1.04 1.44
C ASN A 42 -17.66 -1.22 0.26
N GLU A 43 -18.95 -1.36 0.55
CA GLU A 43 -19.99 -1.58 -0.47
C GLU A 43 -20.15 -0.40 -1.47
N ALA A 44 -19.62 0.78 -1.15
CA ALA A 44 -19.63 1.94 -2.06
C ALA A 44 -18.52 1.89 -3.10
N ILE A 45 -17.48 1.05 -2.88
CA ILE A 45 -16.31 0.95 -3.76
C ILE A 45 -16.36 -0.39 -4.51
N ALA A 46 -16.64 -0.35 -5.81
CA ALA A 46 -16.69 -1.52 -6.70
C ALA A 46 -17.50 -2.71 -6.12
N PRO A 47 -18.81 -2.55 -5.81
CA PRO A 47 -19.62 -3.58 -5.16
C PRO A 47 -19.70 -4.89 -5.95
N ALA A 48 -19.66 -4.84 -7.28
CA ALA A 48 -19.63 -6.03 -8.11
C ALA A 48 -18.36 -6.87 -7.91
N ASP A 49 -17.21 -6.24 -7.65
CA ASP A 49 -15.97 -6.94 -7.34
C ASP A 49 -16.08 -7.73 -6.04
N GLY A 50 -16.73 -7.18 -5.02
CA GLY A 50 -16.94 -7.89 -3.76
C GLY A 50 -17.69 -9.22 -3.95
N VAL A 51 -18.73 -9.23 -4.78
CA VAL A 51 -19.49 -10.45 -5.12
C VAL A 51 -18.65 -11.43 -5.92
N LEU A 52 -17.97 -10.95 -6.97
CA LEU A 52 -17.11 -11.79 -7.82
C LEU A 52 -15.95 -12.37 -7.02
N TYR A 53 -15.39 -11.61 -6.11
CA TYR A 53 -14.28 -12.04 -5.25
C TYR A 53 -14.68 -13.19 -4.32
N ALA A 54 -15.87 -13.09 -3.70
CA ALA A 54 -16.41 -14.18 -2.87
C ALA A 54 -16.64 -15.47 -3.68
N ILE A 55 -17.06 -15.34 -4.94
CA ILE A 55 -17.22 -16.50 -5.83
C ILE A 55 -15.86 -17.12 -6.19
N ARG A 56 -14.82 -16.31 -6.44
CA ARG A 56 -13.47 -16.80 -6.78
C ARG A 56 -12.87 -17.65 -5.68
N ASP A 57 -13.14 -17.32 -4.43
CA ASP A 57 -12.62 -18.04 -3.27
C ASP A 57 -13.17 -19.48 -3.21
N VAL A 58 -14.44 -19.69 -3.60
CA VAL A 58 -15.10 -21.00 -3.58
C VAL A 58 -14.97 -21.79 -4.90
N THR A 59 -14.49 -21.18 -5.97
CA THR A 59 -14.36 -21.80 -7.29
C THR A 59 -12.91 -22.10 -7.70
N ASP A 60 -11.95 -21.84 -6.81
CA ASP A 60 -10.51 -22.04 -7.05
C ASP A 60 -10.00 -21.32 -8.33
N THR A 61 -10.47 -20.08 -8.54
CA THR A 61 -10.08 -19.24 -9.69
C THR A 61 -9.28 -18.00 -9.25
N ILE A 62 -8.58 -18.10 -8.12
CA ILE A 62 -7.85 -16.98 -7.52
C ILE A 62 -6.69 -16.50 -8.40
N ASP A 63 -5.98 -17.40 -9.08
CA ASP A 63 -4.79 -17.14 -9.89
C ASP A 63 -5.08 -16.77 -11.36
N SER A 64 -6.36 -16.63 -11.72
CA SER A 64 -6.76 -16.21 -13.07
C SER A 64 -6.34 -14.75 -13.36
N VAL A 65 -5.43 -14.56 -14.31
CA VAL A 65 -4.92 -13.23 -14.72
C VAL A 65 -6.06 -12.25 -15.05
N PRO A 66 -7.08 -12.59 -15.88
CA PRO A 66 -8.17 -11.67 -16.16
C PRO A 66 -8.98 -11.27 -14.91
N LEU A 67 -9.21 -12.22 -13.99
CA LEU A 67 -10.00 -11.95 -12.78
C LEU A 67 -9.20 -11.15 -11.76
N ILE A 68 -7.89 -11.36 -11.65
CA ILE A 68 -6.99 -10.53 -10.83
C ILE A 68 -7.01 -9.10 -11.38
N THR A 69 -6.83 -8.94 -12.70
CA THR A 69 -6.82 -7.64 -13.38
C THR A 69 -8.13 -6.91 -13.14
N ALA A 70 -9.27 -7.54 -13.39
CA ALA A 70 -10.59 -6.93 -13.21
C ALA A 70 -10.80 -6.48 -11.76
N SER A 71 -10.46 -7.33 -10.78
CA SER A 71 -10.63 -7.03 -9.37
C SER A 71 -9.77 -5.86 -8.90
N ILE A 72 -8.52 -5.78 -9.32
CA ILE A 72 -7.61 -4.68 -8.92
C ILE A 72 -8.01 -3.38 -9.63
N ILE A 73 -8.16 -3.42 -10.95
CA ILE A 73 -8.35 -2.20 -11.73
C ILE A 73 -9.74 -1.60 -11.54
N SER A 74 -10.79 -2.38 -11.30
CA SER A 74 -12.12 -1.83 -10.99
C SER A 74 -12.13 -0.96 -9.74
N LYS A 75 -11.41 -1.36 -8.69
CA LYS A 75 -11.26 -0.55 -7.47
C LYS A 75 -10.47 0.73 -7.75
N LYS A 76 -9.37 0.63 -8.49
CA LYS A 76 -8.54 1.78 -8.84
C LYS A 76 -9.27 2.77 -9.76
N ALA A 77 -10.13 2.27 -10.65
CA ALA A 77 -11.00 3.11 -11.46
C ALA A 77 -12.07 3.82 -10.61
N ALA A 78 -12.67 3.12 -9.63
CA ALA A 78 -13.64 3.70 -8.70
C ALA A 78 -13.05 4.81 -7.81
N GLU A 79 -11.76 4.73 -7.50
CA GLU A 79 -11.02 5.77 -6.75
C GLU A 79 -10.71 7.02 -7.60
N GLY A 80 -10.92 7.00 -8.91
CA GLY A 80 -10.69 8.14 -9.80
C GLY A 80 -9.23 8.54 -9.97
N LEU A 81 -8.31 7.58 -9.98
CA LEU A 81 -6.86 7.82 -10.04
C LEU A 81 -6.43 8.43 -11.38
N SER A 82 -5.47 9.35 -11.34
CA SER A 82 -4.75 9.84 -12.51
C SER A 82 -3.47 9.05 -12.81
N ALA A 83 -2.83 8.50 -11.78
CA ALA A 83 -1.60 7.72 -11.89
C ALA A 83 -1.60 6.52 -10.93
N LEU A 84 -1.00 5.41 -11.34
CA LEU A 84 -0.95 4.16 -10.59
C LEU A 84 0.42 3.49 -10.75
N VAL A 85 1.05 3.15 -9.63
CA VAL A 85 2.20 2.23 -9.60
C VAL A 85 1.72 0.89 -9.02
N LEU A 86 1.93 -0.17 -9.78
CA LEU A 86 1.63 -1.55 -9.38
C LEU A 86 2.91 -2.27 -8.96
N ASP A 87 2.92 -2.84 -7.78
CA ASP A 87 3.97 -3.74 -7.32
C ASP A 87 3.55 -5.19 -7.60
N VAL A 88 4.11 -5.78 -8.63
CA VAL A 88 3.80 -7.14 -9.07
C VAL A 88 4.86 -8.10 -8.54
N LYS A 89 4.49 -8.86 -7.52
CA LYS A 89 5.37 -9.81 -6.86
C LYS A 89 5.60 -11.06 -7.72
N THR A 90 6.86 -11.51 -7.80
CA THR A 90 7.26 -12.76 -8.45
C THR A 90 8.23 -13.55 -7.58
N GLY A 91 8.12 -14.87 -7.58
CA GLY A 91 8.99 -15.74 -6.81
C GLY A 91 8.25 -16.82 -6.02
N ARG A 92 8.99 -17.56 -5.20
CA ARG A 92 8.47 -18.74 -4.50
C ARG A 92 7.26 -18.49 -3.61
N ALA A 93 7.19 -17.31 -2.97
CA ALA A 93 6.10 -16.93 -2.08
C ALA A 93 4.99 -16.12 -2.79
N ALA A 94 5.21 -15.68 -4.03
CA ALA A 94 4.22 -14.94 -4.81
C ALA A 94 3.18 -15.88 -5.46
N PHE A 95 2.04 -15.33 -5.93
CA PHE A 95 1.12 -16.06 -6.80
C PHE A 95 1.78 -16.31 -8.17
N MET A 96 2.44 -15.32 -8.73
CA MET A 96 3.21 -15.46 -9.97
C MET A 96 4.59 -16.08 -9.68
N LYS A 97 4.76 -17.34 -9.99
CA LYS A 97 5.99 -18.09 -9.66
C LYS A 97 7.16 -17.76 -10.58
N THR A 98 6.88 -17.32 -11.80
CA THR A 98 7.89 -16.98 -12.80
C THR A 98 7.78 -15.52 -13.24
N GLN A 99 8.88 -15.00 -13.80
CA GLN A 99 8.88 -13.65 -14.34
C GLN A 99 7.95 -13.51 -15.56
N GLU A 100 7.77 -14.55 -16.33
CA GLU A 100 6.86 -14.58 -17.49
C GLU A 100 5.41 -14.38 -17.04
N GLN A 101 4.97 -15.14 -16.02
CA GLN A 101 3.64 -15.00 -15.43
C GLN A 101 3.43 -13.59 -14.84
N ALA A 102 4.44 -13.08 -14.13
CA ALA A 102 4.37 -11.74 -13.55
C ALA A 102 4.30 -10.64 -14.64
N ARG A 103 5.03 -10.80 -15.77
CA ARG A 103 4.93 -9.88 -16.90
C ARG A 103 3.58 -9.93 -17.60
N GLU A 104 3.01 -11.13 -17.76
CA GLU A 104 1.67 -11.29 -18.34
C GLU A 104 0.62 -10.57 -17.49
N LEU A 105 0.64 -10.79 -16.17
CA LEU A 105 -0.26 -10.09 -15.24
C LEU A 105 -0.04 -8.56 -15.28
N ALA A 106 1.21 -8.12 -15.23
CA ALA A 106 1.57 -6.71 -15.30
C ALA A 106 1.06 -6.06 -16.58
N ALA A 107 1.28 -6.70 -17.73
CA ALA A 107 0.81 -6.21 -19.02
C ALA A 107 -0.73 -6.10 -19.08
N SER A 108 -1.43 -7.13 -18.59
CA SER A 108 -2.90 -7.12 -18.51
C SER A 108 -3.43 -5.95 -17.67
N MET A 109 -2.84 -5.74 -16.49
CA MET A 109 -3.25 -4.64 -15.58
C MET A 109 -2.93 -3.26 -16.18
N VAL A 110 -1.73 -3.07 -16.72
CA VAL A 110 -1.33 -1.79 -17.34
C VAL A 110 -2.23 -1.45 -18.52
N GLN A 111 -2.44 -2.38 -19.46
CA GLN A 111 -3.29 -2.15 -20.62
C GLN A 111 -4.74 -1.81 -20.21
N THR A 112 -5.27 -2.52 -19.22
CA THR A 112 -6.63 -2.27 -18.74
C THR A 112 -6.76 -0.90 -18.07
N ALA A 113 -5.81 -0.53 -17.22
CA ALA A 113 -5.81 0.76 -16.53
C ALA A 113 -5.61 1.94 -17.50
N GLU A 114 -4.69 1.82 -18.45
CA GLU A 114 -4.47 2.82 -19.50
C GLU A 114 -5.70 2.98 -20.41
N GLY A 115 -6.39 1.88 -20.71
CA GLY A 115 -7.68 1.90 -21.42
C GLY A 115 -8.78 2.66 -20.69
N LEU A 116 -8.66 2.84 -19.36
CA LEU A 116 -9.53 3.65 -18.52
C LEU A 116 -8.99 5.07 -18.27
N GLY A 117 -7.88 5.45 -18.90
CA GLY A 117 -7.26 6.77 -18.76
C GLY A 117 -6.37 6.93 -17.53
N ILE A 118 -6.03 5.84 -16.84
CA ILE A 118 -5.14 5.86 -15.67
C ILE A 118 -3.71 5.60 -16.14
N GLN A 119 -2.83 6.58 -15.99
CA GLN A 119 -1.41 6.42 -16.31
C GLN A 119 -0.79 5.37 -15.38
N THR A 120 -0.26 4.26 -15.91
CA THR A 120 0.09 3.12 -15.09
C THR A 120 1.50 2.59 -15.38
N VAL A 121 2.24 2.28 -14.32
CA VAL A 121 3.52 1.57 -14.36
C VAL A 121 3.45 0.35 -13.45
N ALA A 122 3.90 -0.79 -13.95
CA ALA A 122 4.08 -1.99 -13.14
C ALA A 122 5.57 -2.24 -12.89
N GLN A 123 5.92 -2.52 -11.64
CA GLN A 123 7.25 -2.92 -11.19
C GLN A 123 7.22 -4.38 -10.76
N LEU A 124 8.08 -5.20 -11.34
CA LEU A 124 8.24 -6.59 -10.94
C LEU A 124 9.25 -6.64 -9.79
N THR A 125 8.84 -7.19 -8.66
CA THR A 125 9.67 -7.27 -7.46
C THR A 125 9.74 -8.71 -6.93
N ALA A 126 10.86 -9.08 -6.33
CA ALA A 126 11.09 -10.41 -5.83
C ALA A 126 10.29 -10.71 -4.55
N MET A 127 9.73 -11.92 -4.46
CA MET A 127 9.06 -12.45 -3.28
C MET A 127 9.54 -13.89 -2.99
N ASP A 128 10.86 -14.08 -2.99
CA ASP A 128 11.48 -15.36 -2.63
C ASP A 128 11.75 -15.47 -1.14
N GLN A 129 11.77 -14.34 -0.47
CA GLN A 129 11.94 -14.18 0.98
C GLN A 129 11.09 -13.00 1.47
N PRO A 130 10.79 -12.90 2.76
CA PRO A 130 10.15 -11.72 3.33
C PRO A 130 10.95 -10.46 3.03
N ILE A 131 10.26 -9.34 2.81
CA ILE A 131 10.89 -8.02 2.79
C ILE A 131 11.04 -7.53 4.22
N GLY A 132 12.13 -6.82 4.49
CA GLY A 132 12.41 -6.35 5.84
C GLY A 132 12.87 -7.44 6.79
N THR A 133 12.78 -7.17 8.07
CA THR A 133 13.31 -8.01 9.15
C THR A 133 12.24 -8.45 10.15
N HIS A 134 11.03 -7.95 10.02
CA HIS A 134 9.93 -8.20 10.93
C HIS A 134 8.77 -8.91 10.22
N ILE A 135 8.17 -9.91 10.87
CA ILE A 135 7.01 -10.65 10.38
C ILE A 135 5.97 -10.70 11.48
N GLY A 136 4.80 -10.12 11.24
CA GLY A 136 3.67 -10.06 12.16
C GLY A 136 3.06 -8.65 12.20
N ASN A 137 1.77 -8.55 12.47
CA ASN A 137 1.01 -7.30 12.33
C ASN A 137 1.65 -6.11 13.08
N ALA A 138 1.79 -6.23 14.39
CA ALA A 138 2.41 -5.20 15.23
C ALA A 138 3.90 -4.98 14.88
N LEU A 139 4.64 -6.06 14.62
CA LEU A 139 6.07 -5.99 14.29
C LEU A 139 6.33 -5.26 12.98
N GLU A 140 5.48 -5.45 11.98
CA GLU A 140 5.61 -4.76 10.70
C GLU A 140 5.20 -3.27 10.80
N VAL A 141 4.31 -2.90 11.72
CA VAL A 141 4.05 -1.49 12.06
C VAL A 141 5.31 -0.86 12.68
N ILE A 142 5.96 -1.55 13.61
CA ILE A 142 7.22 -1.09 14.21
C ILE A 142 8.27 -0.87 13.13
N GLU A 143 8.46 -1.82 12.23
CA GLU A 143 9.42 -1.69 11.13
C GLU A 143 9.07 -0.53 10.19
N SER A 144 7.78 -0.36 9.86
CA SER A 144 7.31 0.77 9.04
C SER A 144 7.64 2.11 9.67
N VAL A 145 7.41 2.26 10.98
CA VAL A 145 7.80 3.48 11.70
C VAL A 145 9.31 3.70 11.65
N ARG A 146 10.12 2.65 11.83
CA ARG A 146 11.59 2.77 11.72
C ARG A 146 12.05 3.19 10.34
N VAL A 147 11.41 2.69 9.27
CA VAL A 147 11.70 3.15 7.89
C VAL A 147 11.38 4.64 7.75
N LEU A 148 10.25 5.10 8.30
CA LEU A 148 9.87 6.51 8.31
C LEU A 148 10.79 7.39 9.17
N GLN A 149 11.45 6.82 10.17
CA GLN A 149 12.50 7.47 10.96
C GLN A 149 13.84 7.58 10.23
N GLY A 150 13.95 7.02 9.02
CA GLY A 150 15.20 6.94 8.25
C GLY A 150 16.07 5.74 8.63
N GLU A 151 15.59 4.91 9.55
CA GLU A 151 16.18 3.64 9.97
C GLU A 151 15.56 2.47 9.17
N GLY A 152 15.45 1.30 9.71
CA GLY A 152 14.77 0.16 9.08
C GLY A 152 15.61 -0.57 8.04
N SER A 153 15.02 -1.58 7.41
CA SER A 153 15.71 -2.44 6.46
C SER A 153 15.98 -1.75 5.12
N PRO A 154 17.17 -1.92 4.53
CA PRO A 154 17.50 -1.27 3.25
C PRO A 154 16.61 -1.69 2.09
N ASP A 155 16.14 -2.93 2.07
CA ASP A 155 15.26 -3.46 1.00
C ASP A 155 13.86 -2.84 1.04
N THR A 156 13.25 -2.70 2.22
CA THR A 156 11.97 -2.00 2.39
C THR A 156 12.09 -0.53 2.00
N ARG A 157 13.15 0.13 2.48
CA ARG A 157 13.44 1.53 2.15
C ARG A 157 13.62 1.72 0.64
N GLU A 158 14.41 0.88 -0.01
CA GLU A 158 14.66 0.96 -1.45
C GLU A 158 13.36 0.78 -2.24
N LEU A 159 12.52 -0.19 -1.87
CA LEU A 159 11.24 -0.42 -2.54
C LEU A 159 10.33 0.81 -2.46
N VAL A 160 10.19 1.40 -1.28
CA VAL A 160 9.37 2.62 -1.08
C VAL A 160 9.90 3.78 -1.91
N VAL A 161 11.23 3.99 -1.91
CA VAL A 161 11.86 5.09 -2.65
C VAL A 161 11.67 4.92 -4.16
N VAL A 162 11.86 3.71 -4.69
CA VAL A 162 11.70 3.44 -6.14
C VAL A 162 10.26 3.60 -6.60
N GLN A 163 9.30 3.14 -5.81
CA GLN A 163 7.86 3.26 -6.13
C GLN A 163 7.38 4.70 -6.03
N GLY A 164 7.76 5.41 -4.97
CA GLY A 164 7.44 6.82 -4.80
C GLY A 164 8.08 7.70 -5.89
N ALA A 165 9.32 7.44 -6.24
CA ALA A 165 10.01 8.15 -7.33
C ALA A 165 9.30 7.99 -8.68
N ALA A 166 8.77 6.78 -8.96
CA ALA A 166 7.98 6.54 -10.16
C ALA A 166 6.68 7.37 -10.15
N LEU A 167 5.95 7.39 -9.02
CA LEU A 167 4.73 8.19 -8.89
C LEU A 167 5.00 9.69 -9.04
N LEU A 168 6.03 10.21 -8.39
CA LEU A 168 6.39 11.63 -8.48
C LEU A 168 6.73 12.05 -9.93
N ALA A 169 7.43 11.20 -10.68
CA ALA A 169 7.73 11.45 -12.07
C ALA A 169 6.48 11.37 -12.97
N MET A 170 5.62 10.37 -12.77
CA MET A 170 4.40 10.19 -13.55
C MET A 170 3.40 11.32 -13.35
N THR A 171 3.33 11.88 -12.16
CA THR A 171 2.43 13.00 -11.82
C THR A 171 3.02 14.38 -12.12
N GLY A 172 4.24 14.45 -12.64
CA GLY A 172 4.93 15.71 -12.95
C GLY A 172 5.39 16.49 -11.72
N VAL A 173 5.34 15.90 -10.53
CA VAL A 173 5.86 16.49 -9.28
C VAL A 173 7.39 16.51 -9.30
N SER A 174 8.04 15.55 -9.95
CA SER A 174 9.47 15.58 -10.27
C SER A 174 9.68 15.51 -11.79
N ALA A 175 10.79 16.06 -12.27
CA ALA A 175 11.12 16.06 -13.70
C ALA A 175 11.40 14.65 -14.24
N ASP A 176 11.97 13.81 -13.40
CA ASP A 176 12.32 12.43 -13.72
C ASP A 176 12.35 11.56 -12.44
N ARG A 177 12.66 10.27 -12.62
CA ARG A 177 12.75 9.31 -11.50
C ARG A 177 13.95 9.59 -10.58
N ASP A 178 15.03 10.17 -11.09
CA ASP A 178 16.22 10.47 -10.28
C ASP A 178 15.94 11.65 -9.34
N GLU A 179 15.25 12.67 -9.82
CA GLU A 179 14.76 13.74 -8.94
C GLU A 179 13.72 13.20 -7.95
N GLY A 180 12.80 12.36 -8.42
CA GLY A 180 11.81 11.69 -7.57
C GLY A 180 12.46 10.91 -6.43
N ARG A 181 13.52 10.13 -6.72
CA ARG A 181 14.32 9.42 -5.73
C ARG A 181 14.90 10.37 -4.69
N ARG A 182 15.57 11.44 -5.12
CA ARG A 182 16.13 12.44 -4.19
C ARG A 182 15.08 13.05 -3.28
N ARG A 183 13.88 13.34 -3.79
CA ARG A 183 12.76 13.85 -3.00
C ARG A 183 12.26 12.83 -1.99
N MET A 184 12.07 11.57 -2.40
CA MET A 184 11.67 10.50 -1.48
C MET A 184 12.68 10.29 -0.35
N GLU A 185 13.98 10.24 -0.68
CA GLU A 185 15.05 10.13 0.30
C GLU A 185 15.09 11.34 1.26
N ALA A 186 14.85 12.54 0.74
CA ALA A 186 14.82 13.75 1.56
C ALA A 186 13.70 13.73 2.60
N VAL A 187 12.47 13.33 2.23
CA VAL A 187 11.34 13.29 3.18
C VAL A 187 11.46 12.18 4.23
N LEU A 188 12.12 11.07 3.88
CA LEU A 188 12.46 10.02 4.84
C LEU A 188 13.56 10.47 5.82
N ASN A 189 14.56 11.24 5.33
CA ASN A 189 15.70 11.64 6.13
C ASN A 189 15.42 12.87 7.03
N ASN A 190 14.48 13.74 6.66
CA ASN A 190 14.16 14.96 7.41
C ASN A 190 12.98 14.79 8.39
N GLY A 191 12.35 13.61 8.41
CA GLY A 191 11.24 13.28 9.31
C GLY A 191 9.85 13.72 8.83
N SER A 192 9.73 14.44 7.71
CA SER A 192 8.42 14.91 7.24
C SER A 192 7.47 13.77 6.86
N ALA A 193 7.99 12.65 6.34
CA ALA A 193 7.18 11.46 6.07
C ALA A 193 6.61 10.85 7.38
N LEU A 194 7.40 10.84 8.45
CA LEU A 194 6.98 10.37 9.77
C LEU A 194 5.90 11.29 10.39
N ASP A 195 6.06 12.61 10.22
CA ASP A 195 5.06 13.57 10.67
C ASP A 195 3.72 13.39 9.94
N HIS A 196 3.74 13.19 8.63
CA HIS A 196 2.53 12.89 7.86
C HIS A 196 1.87 11.57 8.27
N PHE A 197 2.65 10.53 8.55
CA PHE A 197 2.11 9.27 9.09
C PHE A 197 1.40 9.50 10.43
N ARG A 198 1.99 10.29 11.33
CA ARG A 198 1.36 10.66 12.60
C ARG A 198 0.03 11.40 12.39
N GLU A 199 0.01 12.38 11.49
CA GLU A 199 -1.20 13.14 11.15
C GLU A 199 -2.29 12.24 10.55
N MET A 200 -1.92 11.31 9.68
CA MET A 200 -2.84 10.30 9.15
C MET A 200 -3.42 9.43 10.28
N CYS A 201 -2.60 8.98 11.23
CA CYS A 201 -3.08 8.21 12.37
C CYS A 201 -4.12 9.00 13.18
N ILE A 202 -3.85 10.27 13.48
CA ILE A 202 -4.78 11.15 14.22
C ILE A 202 -6.07 11.34 13.42
N GLN A 203 -5.97 11.67 12.14
CA GLN A 203 -7.14 11.84 11.26
C GLN A 203 -8.02 10.59 11.18
N GLN A 204 -7.40 9.42 11.31
CA GLN A 204 -8.09 8.12 11.29
C GLN A 204 -8.43 7.57 12.70
N GLY A 205 -8.44 8.41 13.73
CA GLY A 205 -9.03 8.11 15.04
C GLY A 205 -8.06 7.75 16.14
N VAL A 206 -6.75 7.72 15.86
CA VAL A 206 -5.74 7.52 16.92
C VAL A 206 -5.63 8.76 17.79
N GLU A 207 -5.66 8.58 19.10
CA GLU A 207 -5.47 9.68 20.05
C GLU A 207 -4.10 10.34 19.87
N GLU A 208 -4.03 11.68 19.99
CA GLU A 208 -2.81 12.45 19.71
C GLU A 208 -1.61 11.98 20.54
N GLU A 209 -1.81 11.72 21.84
CA GLU A 209 -0.73 11.20 22.72
C GLU A 209 -0.23 9.83 22.27
N THR A 210 -1.16 8.96 21.83
CA THR A 210 -0.84 7.62 21.30
C THR A 210 -0.08 7.74 19.98
N ALA A 211 -0.52 8.60 19.06
CA ALA A 211 0.16 8.84 17.80
C ALA A 211 1.58 9.43 18.01
N GLN A 212 1.74 10.35 18.95
CA GLN A 212 3.05 10.88 19.32
C GLN A 212 3.97 9.80 19.93
N LEU A 213 3.43 8.93 20.77
CA LEU A 213 4.19 7.81 21.33
C LEU A 213 4.56 6.80 20.26
N LEU A 214 3.63 6.49 19.34
CA LEU A 214 3.84 5.55 18.22
C LEU A 214 5.05 5.96 17.37
N VAL A 215 5.14 7.22 16.97
CA VAL A 215 6.26 7.69 16.13
C VAL A 215 7.60 7.82 16.88
N ARG A 216 7.57 7.84 18.22
CA ARG A 216 8.80 7.90 19.04
C ARG A 216 9.27 6.56 19.54
N ASN A 217 8.34 5.70 19.91
CA ASN A 217 8.62 4.38 20.51
C ASN A 217 7.46 3.42 20.17
N PRO A 218 7.41 2.92 18.92
CA PRO A 218 6.31 2.09 18.46
C PRO A 218 6.11 0.82 19.28
N GLU A 219 7.17 0.23 19.84
CA GLU A 219 7.09 -0.98 20.66
C GLU A 219 6.23 -0.79 21.93
N ARG A 220 6.13 0.44 22.44
CA ARG A 220 5.29 0.75 23.59
C ARG A 220 3.81 0.88 23.25
N VAL A 221 3.49 1.09 21.98
CA VAL A 221 2.10 1.27 21.52
C VAL A 221 1.54 -0.05 21.01
N VAL A 222 2.20 -0.66 20.02
CA VAL A 222 1.67 -1.85 19.34
C VAL A 222 2.16 -3.17 19.93
N GLY A 223 3.25 -3.19 20.67
CA GLY A 223 3.80 -4.40 21.31
C GLY A 223 3.03 -4.87 22.54
N THR A 224 2.02 -4.12 23.00
CA THR A 224 1.18 -4.43 24.16
C THR A 224 -0.23 -4.92 23.77
N ALA A 225 -0.55 -4.97 22.49
CA ALA A 225 -1.80 -5.54 22.02
C ALA A 225 -1.78 -7.08 22.26
N PRO A 226 -2.84 -7.68 22.84
CA PRO A 226 -2.91 -9.11 23.10
C PRO A 226 -2.94 -9.94 21.82
#